data_316a292a7bd7c190f26a526b4d45a3a6
#
_entry.id   316a292a7bd7c190f26a526b4d45a3a6
#
_cell.length_a   1.000
_cell.length_b   1.000
_cell.length_c   1.000
_cell.angle_alpha   90.00
_cell.angle_beta   90.00
_cell.angle_gamma   90.00
#
_symmetry.space_group_name_H-M   'P 1'
#
loop_
_entity.id
_entity.type
_entity.pdbx_description
1 polymer ?
#
loop_
_entity_poly.entity_id
_entity_poly.type
_entity_poly.pdbx_seq_one_letter_code
_entity_poly.pdbx_strand_id
1 'polypeptide(L)'
;MGGRGSGGGKAGGGKASLGGAFSDIRANNNKDFNEQVKSKLSEMTDKELSRAIVNTKNQMNNETVKLALEQNKLRKMNEDFKNVNMSDKDYESKSLALEKQISRVSEAQSRADIRTQIHYLAINEKYNVRDKQATNNIKSMTNGQLNSFYNKSYKESSKARQKIEKTSNPKTKVKYQKIYDQHNQNFKKARAEMQKRGLDGKDW
;
A
#
# COMPACT_ATOMS: atom_id res chain seq x y z
N MET A 1 -31.42 -28.55 -28.26
CA MET A 1 -30.30 -28.65 -27.35
C MET A 1 -29.37 -27.45 -27.59
N GLY A 2 -29.49 -26.41 -26.76
CA GLY A 2 -28.75 -25.16 -26.91
C GLY A 2 -27.59 -25.10 -25.89
N GLY A 3 -26.36 -25.19 -26.37
CA GLY A 3 -25.16 -24.99 -25.55
C GLY A 3 -24.99 -23.53 -25.18
N ARG A 4 -25.05 -23.20 -23.89
CA ARG A 4 -24.69 -21.90 -23.37
C ARG A 4 -23.19 -21.80 -23.32
N GLY A 5 -22.60 -21.04 -24.24
CA GLY A 5 -21.20 -20.64 -24.18
C GLY A 5 -21.00 -19.69 -23.01
N SER A 6 -20.19 -20.08 -22.04
CA SER A 6 -19.69 -19.22 -20.98
C SER A 6 -18.76 -18.20 -21.60
N GLY A 7 -19.24 -17.00 -21.82
CA GLY A 7 -18.45 -15.84 -22.22
C GLY A 7 -17.49 -15.48 -21.10
N GLY A 8 -16.22 -15.87 -21.22
CA GLY A 8 -15.14 -15.35 -20.39
C GLY A 8 -15.08 -13.85 -20.55
N GLY A 9 -15.48 -13.10 -19.50
CA GLY A 9 -15.38 -11.66 -19.46
C GLY A 9 -13.91 -11.26 -19.63
N LYS A 10 -13.54 -10.76 -20.80
CA LYS A 10 -12.32 -9.99 -20.97
C LYS A 10 -12.43 -8.81 -20.02
N ALA A 11 -11.64 -8.83 -18.98
CA ALA A 11 -11.40 -7.66 -18.15
C ALA A 11 -10.91 -6.56 -19.11
N GLY A 12 -11.83 -5.70 -19.52
CA GLY A 12 -11.52 -4.52 -20.32
C GLY A 12 -10.60 -3.64 -19.51
N GLY A 13 -9.31 -3.74 -19.77
CA GLY A 13 -8.30 -2.86 -19.20
C GLY A 13 -8.60 -1.44 -19.63
N GLY A 14 -9.49 -0.77 -18.91
CA GLY A 14 -9.67 0.66 -19.03
C GLY A 14 -8.31 1.30 -18.85
N LYS A 15 -7.82 2.00 -19.88
CA LYS A 15 -6.56 2.76 -19.88
C LYS A 15 -6.70 3.93 -18.89
N ALA A 16 -6.70 3.61 -17.58
CA ALA A 16 -6.58 4.64 -16.57
C ALA A 16 -5.20 5.25 -16.75
N SER A 17 -5.15 6.48 -17.23
CA SER A 17 -3.91 7.26 -17.27
C SER A 17 -3.33 7.29 -15.87
N LEU A 18 -2.28 6.53 -15.62
CA LEU A 18 -1.64 6.42 -14.32
C LEU A 18 -0.94 7.72 -13.92
N GLY A 19 -0.81 8.71 -14.79
CA GLY A 19 -0.23 10.02 -14.55
C GLY A 19 1.10 10.02 -13.77
N GLY A 20 1.97 10.94 -14.04
CA GLY A 20 3.27 11.03 -13.35
C GLY A 20 4.20 9.86 -13.65
N ALA A 21 5.00 9.44 -12.67
CA ALA A 21 6.08 8.44 -12.83
C ALA A 21 5.62 7.04 -13.30
N PHE A 22 4.32 6.76 -13.30
CA PHE A 22 3.74 5.45 -13.67
C PHE A 22 2.89 5.50 -14.93
N SER A 23 2.93 6.61 -15.70
CA SER A 23 2.08 6.84 -16.88
C SER A 23 2.33 5.90 -18.04
N ASP A 24 3.51 5.34 -18.14
CA ASP A 24 4.00 4.46 -19.21
C ASP A 24 3.83 2.97 -18.90
N ILE A 25 3.34 2.60 -17.71
CA ILE A 25 3.08 1.21 -17.37
C ILE A 25 1.99 0.66 -18.30
N ARG A 26 2.30 -0.46 -18.96
CA ARG A 26 1.43 -1.23 -19.83
C ARG A 26 1.44 -2.66 -19.37
N ALA A 27 0.48 -3.03 -18.53
CA ALA A 27 0.42 -4.37 -17.95
C ALA A 27 -0.72 -5.20 -18.58
N ASN A 28 -0.44 -6.46 -18.86
CA ASN A 28 -1.42 -7.41 -19.38
C ASN A 28 -2.27 -8.05 -18.26
N ASN A 29 -1.74 -8.06 -17.05
CA ASN A 29 -2.37 -8.61 -15.87
C ASN A 29 -1.82 -7.98 -14.59
N ASN A 30 -2.43 -8.29 -13.44
CA ASN A 30 -2.03 -7.72 -12.14
C ASN A 30 -0.58 -8.09 -11.72
N LYS A 31 -0.08 -9.27 -12.09
CA LYS A 31 1.29 -9.69 -11.76
C LYS A 31 2.29 -8.83 -12.54
N ASP A 32 2.12 -8.72 -13.84
CA ASP A 32 2.93 -7.89 -14.73
C ASP A 32 2.90 -6.41 -14.30
N PHE A 33 1.71 -5.90 -13.95
CA PHE A 33 1.55 -4.56 -13.39
C PHE A 33 2.41 -4.34 -12.13
N ASN A 34 2.34 -5.27 -11.19
CA ASN A 34 3.13 -5.18 -9.96
C ASN A 34 4.63 -5.23 -10.20
N GLU A 35 5.08 -6.06 -11.13
CA GLU A 35 6.49 -6.19 -11.48
C GLU A 35 7.00 -4.89 -12.13
N GLN A 36 6.26 -4.30 -13.05
CA GLN A 36 6.61 -3.02 -13.68
C GLN A 36 6.63 -1.86 -12.66
N VAL A 37 5.64 -1.79 -11.75
CA VAL A 37 5.63 -0.79 -10.66
C VAL A 37 6.83 -0.97 -9.74
N LYS A 38 7.12 -2.20 -9.30
CA LYS A 38 8.27 -2.50 -8.43
C LYS A 38 9.60 -2.16 -9.09
N SER A 39 9.77 -2.49 -10.38
CA SER A 39 10.98 -2.13 -11.13
C SER A 39 11.21 -0.62 -11.10
N LYS A 40 10.21 0.18 -11.45
CA LYS A 40 10.32 1.64 -11.40
C LYS A 40 10.60 2.19 -10.00
N LEU A 41 9.97 1.64 -8.97
CA LEU A 41 10.19 2.05 -7.59
C LEU A 41 11.61 1.72 -7.12
N SER A 42 12.17 0.58 -7.55
CA SER A 42 13.52 0.15 -7.18
C SER A 42 14.64 1.03 -7.76
N GLU A 43 14.36 1.75 -8.84
CA GLU A 43 15.27 2.71 -9.47
C GLU A 43 15.28 4.08 -8.79
N MET A 44 14.27 4.36 -7.94
CA MET A 44 14.11 5.65 -7.27
C MET A 44 15.05 5.80 -6.07
N THR A 45 15.59 6.99 -5.90
CA THR A 45 16.30 7.39 -4.68
C THR A 45 15.34 7.47 -3.48
N ASP A 46 15.88 7.47 -2.26
CA ASP A 46 15.07 7.59 -1.03
C ASP A 46 14.19 8.87 -1.01
N LYS A 47 14.71 9.97 -1.59
CA LYS A 47 13.98 11.24 -1.70
C LYS A 47 12.84 11.15 -2.72
N GLU A 48 13.08 10.48 -3.85
CA GLU A 48 12.06 10.25 -4.89
C GLU A 48 10.97 9.31 -4.40
N LEU A 49 11.31 8.22 -3.70
CA LEU A 49 10.35 7.33 -3.04
C LEU A 49 9.48 8.10 -2.04
N SER A 50 10.06 9.01 -1.25
CA SER A 50 9.29 9.85 -0.32
C SER A 50 8.26 10.72 -1.06
N ARG A 51 8.64 11.33 -2.18
CA ARG A 51 7.74 12.12 -3.02
C ARG A 51 6.68 11.24 -3.69
N ALA A 52 7.07 10.06 -4.19
CA ALA A 52 6.16 9.10 -4.79
C ALA A 52 5.08 8.65 -3.80
N ILE A 53 5.44 8.39 -2.53
CA ILE A 53 4.47 8.02 -1.48
C ILE A 53 3.44 9.13 -1.24
N VAL A 54 3.88 10.40 -1.16
CA VAL A 54 2.96 11.53 -0.98
C VAL A 54 2.03 11.67 -2.19
N ASN A 55 2.59 11.64 -3.39
CA ASN A 55 1.83 11.79 -4.63
C ASN A 55 0.82 10.65 -4.83
N THR A 56 1.24 9.40 -4.62
CA THR A 56 0.35 8.23 -4.75
C THR A 56 -0.74 8.23 -3.68
N LYS A 57 -0.46 8.70 -2.46
CA LYS A 57 -1.48 8.89 -1.41
C LYS A 57 -2.55 9.89 -1.84
N ASN A 58 -2.14 11.03 -2.39
CA ASN A 58 -3.08 12.04 -2.87
C ASN A 58 -3.93 11.50 -4.03
N GLN A 59 -3.33 10.77 -4.97
CA GLN A 59 -4.04 10.13 -6.06
C GLN A 59 -5.04 9.07 -5.56
N MET A 60 -4.63 8.22 -4.63
CA MET A 60 -5.49 7.23 -3.98
C MET A 60 -6.70 7.91 -3.32
N ASN A 61 -6.49 8.95 -2.52
CA ASN A 61 -7.56 9.68 -1.87
C ASN A 61 -8.54 10.29 -2.88
N ASN A 62 -8.04 10.91 -3.95
CA ASN A 62 -8.86 11.50 -5.00
C ASN A 62 -9.74 10.46 -5.71
N GLU A 63 -9.18 9.28 -6.05
CA GLU A 63 -9.97 8.22 -6.69
C GLU A 63 -10.99 7.60 -5.72
N THR A 64 -10.66 7.49 -4.42
CA THR A 64 -11.60 7.05 -3.39
C THR A 64 -12.80 8.00 -3.26
N VAL A 65 -12.56 9.31 -3.30
CA VAL A 65 -13.64 10.31 -3.29
C VAL A 65 -14.51 10.20 -4.55
N LYS A 66 -13.90 10.06 -5.73
CA LYS A 66 -14.65 9.86 -6.98
C LYS A 66 -15.50 8.60 -6.95
N LEU A 67 -14.95 7.49 -6.46
CA LEU A 67 -15.68 6.23 -6.28
C LEU A 67 -16.90 6.44 -5.37
N ALA A 68 -16.74 7.09 -4.23
CA ALA A 68 -17.83 7.36 -3.30
C ALA A 68 -18.94 8.21 -3.94
N LEU A 69 -18.57 9.19 -4.78
CA LEU A 69 -19.53 9.98 -5.54
C LEU A 69 -20.33 9.14 -6.55
N GLU A 70 -19.66 8.27 -7.32
CA GLU A 70 -20.32 7.39 -8.27
C GLU A 70 -21.22 6.34 -7.58
N GLN A 71 -20.79 5.79 -6.44
CA GLN A 71 -21.60 4.90 -5.60
C GLN A 71 -22.85 5.60 -5.05
N ASN A 72 -22.74 6.84 -4.60
CA ASN A 72 -23.88 7.63 -4.13
C ASN A 72 -24.89 7.92 -5.26
N LYS A 73 -24.41 8.20 -6.48
CA LYS A 73 -25.28 8.35 -7.65
C LYS A 73 -26.02 7.04 -7.96
N LEU A 74 -25.30 5.91 -7.97
CA LEU A 74 -25.88 4.59 -8.19
C LEU A 74 -26.96 4.28 -7.16
N ARG A 75 -26.70 4.56 -5.87
CA ARG A 75 -27.68 4.36 -4.80
C ARG A 75 -28.97 5.15 -5.04
N LYS A 76 -28.87 6.44 -5.37
CA LYS A 76 -30.04 7.28 -5.71
C LYS A 76 -30.80 6.73 -6.90
N MET A 77 -30.11 6.38 -7.99
CA MET A 77 -30.73 5.81 -9.17
C MET A 77 -31.45 4.48 -8.88
N ASN A 78 -30.88 3.63 -8.03
CA ASN A 78 -31.52 2.40 -7.58
C ASN A 78 -32.77 2.67 -6.74
N GLU A 79 -32.76 3.69 -5.87
CA GLU A 79 -33.93 4.11 -5.09
C GLU A 79 -35.05 4.60 -6.03
N ASP A 80 -34.70 5.44 -7.00
CA ASP A 80 -35.66 5.97 -8.00
C ASP A 80 -36.23 4.84 -8.88
N PHE A 81 -35.38 3.86 -9.24
CA PHE A 81 -35.78 2.74 -10.11
C PHE A 81 -36.72 1.75 -9.43
N LYS A 82 -36.69 1.60 -8.11
CA LYS A 82 -37.60 0.72 -7.35
C LYS A 82 -39.06 1.07 -7.53
N ASN A 83 -39.37 2.31 -7.86
CA ASN A 83 -40.72 2.82 -8.02
C ASN A 83 -41.18 2.87 -9.50
N VAL A 84 -40.40 2.32 -10.44
CA VAL A 84 -40.70 2.32 -11.87
C VAL A 84 -41.36 1.00 -12.26
N ASN A 85 -42.54 1.07 -12.89
CA ASN A 85 -43.22 -0.10 -13.40
C ASN A 85 -42.68 -0.48 -14.79
N MET A 86 -42.65 -1.79 -15.11
CA MET A 86 -42.19 -2.28 -16.42
C MET A 86 -43.04 -1.75 -17.61
N SER A 87 -44.27 -1.30 -17.35
CA SER A 87 -45.18 -0.70 -18.35
C SER A 87 -44.92 0.80 -18.59
N ASP A 88 -44.03 1.41 -17.79
CA ASP A 88 -43.73 2.84 -17.93
C ASP A 88 -42.92 3.09 -19.20
N LYS A 89 -43.28 4.13 -19.97
CA LYS A 89 -42.57 4.52 -21.20
C LYS A 89 -41.06 4.77 -20.98
N ASP A 90 -40.69 5.12 -19.75
CA ASP A 90 -39.30 5.46 -19.38
C ASP A 90 -38.53 4.27 -18.83
N TYR A 91 -39.14 3.08 -18.70
CA TYR A 91 -38.50 1.92 -18.07
C TYR A 91 -37.16 1.57 -18.74
N GLU A 92 -37.15 1.42 -20.07
CA GLU A 92 -35.95 1.08 -20.83
C GLU A 92 -34.83 2.13 -20.67
N SER A 93 -35.21 3.42 -20.75
CA SER A 93 -34.23 4.51 -20.63
C SER A 93 -33.61 4.58 -19.23
N LYS A 94 -34.40 4.36 -18.19
CA LYS A 94 -33.96 4.31 -16.80
C LYS A 94 -33.09 3.08 -16.51
N SER A 95 -33.49 1.91 -17.07
CA SER A 95 -32.69 0.67 -16.97
C SER A 95 -31.31 0.86 -17.61
N LEU A 96 -31.27 1.38 -18.84
CA LEU A 96 -30.00 1.64 -19.53
C LEU A 96 -29.12 2.66 -18.79
N ALA A 97 -29.73 3.70 -18.19
CA ALA A 97 -29.01 4.67 -17.39
C ALA A 97 -28.40 4.02 -16.12
N LEU A 98 -29.13 3.10 -15.49
CA LEU A 98 -28.65 2.35 -14.32
C LEU A 98 -27.46 1.44 -14.68
N GLU A 99 -27.54 0.70 -15.79
CA GLU A 99 -26.45 -0.12 -16.30
C GLU A 99 -25.19 0.70 -16.60
N LYS A 100 -25.34 1.86 -17.24
CA LYS A 100 -24.23 2.80 -17.47
C LYS A 100 -23.60 3.29 -16.16
N GLN A 101 -24.43 3.54 -15.15
CA GLN A 101 -23.92 3.97 -13.84
C GLN A 101 -23.20 2.84 -13.11
N ILE A 102 -23.67 1.59 -13.20
CA ILE A 102 -22.98 0.41 -12.69
C ILE A 102 -21.58 0.28 -13.33
N SER A 103 -21.50 0.44 -14.64
CA SER A 103 -20.21 0.44 -15.35
C SER A 103 -19.27 1.53 -14.85
N ARG A 104 -19.76 2.76 -14.64
CA ARG A 104 -18.96 3.87 -14.08
C ARG A 104 -18.44 3.57 -12.68
N VAL A 105 -19.25 2.96 -11.81
CA VAL A 105 -18.83 2.54 -10.47
C VAL A 105 -17.73 1.48 -10.57
N SER A 106 -17.88 0.48 -11.44
CA SER A 106 -16.87 -0.56 -11.67
C SER A 106 -15.55 0.02 -12.15
N GLU A 107 -15.58 0.96 -13.09
CA GLU A 107 -14.37 1.65 -13.57
C GLU A 107 -13.72 2.51 -12.46
N ALA A 108 -14.52 3.22 -11.66
CA ALA A 108 -14.03 4.02 -10.55
C ALA A 108 -13.40 3.14 -9.46
N GLN A 109 -13.99 1.97 -9.17
CA GLN A 109 -13.44 0.97 -8.26
C GLN A 109 -12.07 0.48 -8.76
N SER A 110 -11.98 0.08 -10.03
CA SER A 110 -10.72 -0.38 -10.63
C SER A 110 -9.61 0.68 -10.54
N ARG A 111 -9.95 1.96 -10.77
CA ARG A 111 -8.99 3.06 -10.63
C ARG A 111 -8.54 3.23 -9.17
N ALA A 112 -9.46 3.18 -8.22
CA ALA A 112 -9.15 3.30 -6.79
C ALA A 112 -8.24 2.16 -6.31
N ASP A 113 -8.52 0.93 -6.73
CA ASP A 113 -7.74 -0.26 -6.38
C ASP A 113 -6.30 -0.17 -6.93
N ILE A 114 -6.14 0.22 -8.20
CA ILE A 114 -4.83 0.42 -8.82
C ILE A 114 -4.02 1.50 -8.06
N ARG A 115 -4.63 2.63 -7.71
CA ARG A 115 -3.94 3.69 -6.96
C ARG A 115 -3.55 3.25 -5.55
N THR A 116 -4.42 2.51 -4.89
CA THR A 116 -4.16 1.90 -3.59
C THR A 116 -2.97 0.95 -3.67
N GLN A 117 -2.94 0.09 -4.66
CA GLN A 117 -1.86 -0.87 -4.88
C GLN A 117 -0.51 -0.20 -5.12
N ILE A 118 -0.45 0.82 -6.00
CA ILE A 118 0.78 1.59 -6.24
C ILE A 118 1.28 2.25 -4.93
N HIS A 119 0.37 2.83 -4.16
CA HIS A 119 0.74 3.48 -2.90
C HIS A 119 1.37 2.50 -1.91
N TYR A 120 0.79 1.32 -1.73
CA TYR A 120 1.37 0.30 -0.86
C TYR A 120 2.70 -0.25 -1.37
N LEU A 121 2.86 -0.44 -2.68
CA LEU A 121 4.14 -0.84 -3.26
C LEU A 121 5.23 0.21 -3.02
N ALA A 122 4.91 1.49 -3.15
CA ALA A 122 5.85 2.58 -2.87
C ALA A 122 6.28 2.62 -1.39
N ILE A 123 5.34 2.41 -0.47
CA ILE A 123 5.65 2.29 0.96
C ILE A 123 6.59 1.11 1.22
N ASN A 124 6.26 -0.06 0.68
CA ASN A 124 7.06 -1.27 0.87
C ASN A 124 8.49 -1.09 0.34
N GLU A 125 8.65 -0.51 -0.86
CA GLU A 125 9.98 -0.27 -1.42
C GLU A 125 10.78 0.72 -0.56
N LYS A 126 10.15 1.77 -0.06
CA LYS A 126 10.82 2.69 0.88
C LYS A 126 11.33 1.99 2.14
N TYR A 127 10.56 1.03 2.68
CA TYR A 127 10.99 0.21 3.81
C TYR A 127 12.15 -0.70 3.42
N ASN A 128 12.11 -1.33 2.25
CA ASN A 128 13.18 -2.19 1.74
C ASN A 128 14.50 -1.44 1.58
N VAL A 129 14.46 -0.23 1.01
CA VAL A 129 15.67 0.61 0.86
C VAL A 129 16.25 0.98 2.21
N ARG A 130 15.42 1.41 3.16
CA ARG A 130 15.87 1.73 4.52
C ARG A 130 16.44 0.52 5.25
N ASP A 131 15.84 -0.64 5.06
CA ASP A 131 16.29 -1.89 5.66
C ASP A 131 17.67 -2.31 5.12
N LYS A 132 17.86 -2.21 3.80
CA LYS A 132 19.15 -2.46 3.15
C LYS A 132 20.23 -1.48 3.64
N GLN A 133 19.91 -0.18 3.71
CA GLN A 133 20.83 0.84 4.22
C GLN A 133 21.23 0.57 5.69
N ALA A 134 20.25 0.28 6.55
CA ALA A 134 20.50 -0.04 7.94
C ALA A 134 21.40 -1.30 8.08
N THR A 135 21.17 -2.31 7.26
CA THR A 135 21.99 -3.53 7.24
C THR A 135 23.40 -3.25 6.76
N ASN A 136 23.59 -2.44 5.70
CA ASN A 136 24.91 -2.07 5.21
C ASN A 136 25.68 -1.23 6.23
N ASN A 137 25.00 -0.28 6.90
CA ASN A 137 25.60 0.51 7.96
C ASN A 137 26.10 -0.37 9.13
N ILE A 138 25.30 -1.37 9.53
CA ILE A 138 25.69 -2.31 10.58
C ILE A 138 26.93 -3.12 10.19
N LYS A 139 26.99 -3.58 8.93
CA LYS A 139 28.15 -4.33 8.42
C LYS A 139 29.44 -3.51 8.38
N SER A 140 29.36 -2.20 8.19
CA SER A 140 30.53 -1.30 8.16
C SER A 140 30.99 -0.82 9.52
N MET A 141 30.24 -1.10 10.60
CA MET A 141 30.62 -0.72 11.97
C MET A 141 31.85 -1.52 12.46
N THR A 142 32.73 -0.86 13.19
CA THR A 142 33.75 -1.57 14.00
C THR A 142 33.07 -2.39 15.11
N ASN A 143 33.78 -3.35 15.71
CA ASN A 143 33.20 -4.17 16.78
C ASN A 143 32.72 -3.33 17.98
N GLY A 144 33.46 -2.29 18.36
CA GLY A 144 33.07 -1.37 19.44
C GLY A 144 31.81 -0.53 19.06
N GLN A 145 31.73 -0.07 17.82
CA GLN A 145 30.53 0.64 17.31
C GLN A 145 29.32 -0.28 17.26
N LEU A 146 29.51 -1.51 16.80
CA LEU A 146 28.46 -2.52 16.71
C LEU A 146 27.91 -2.86 18.10
N ASN A 147 28.77 -3.05 19.08
CA ASN A 147 28.38 -3.29 20.47
C ASN A 147 27.61 -2.09 21.06
N SER A 148 28.11 -0.89 20.88
CA SER A 148 27.44 0.33 21.33
C SER A 148 26.04 0.47 20.68
N PHE A 149 25.93 0.18 19.38
CA PHE A 149 24.68 0.21 18.64
C PHE A 149 23.70 -0.87 19.13
N TYR A 150 24.18 -2.09 19.39
CA TYR A 150 23.41 -3.19 19.95
C TYR A 150 22.82 -2.81 21.31
N ASN A 151 23.66 -2.36 22.24
CA ASN A 151 23.26 -1.98 23.60
C ASN A 151 22.26 -0.80 23.59
N LYS A 152 22.51 0.22 22.77
CA LYS A 152 21.57 1.34 22.59
C LYS A 152 20.23 0.88 22.07
N SER A 153 20.22 0.03 21.04
CA SER A 153 18.97 -0.47 20.43
C SER A 153 18.18 -1.33 21.41
N TYR A 154 18.83 -2.18 22.19
CA TYR A 154 18.21 -2.95 23.27
C TYR A 154 17.59 -2.05 24.33
N LYS A 155 18.35 -1.07 24.84
CA LYS A 155 17.89 -0.13 25.88
C LYS A 155 16.67 0.69 25.42
N GLU A 156 16.69 1.21 24.19
CA GLU A 156 15.59 2.01 23.65
C GLU A 156 14.34 1.15 23.36
N SER A 157 14.52 -0.09 22.87
CA SER A 157 13.39 -1.02 22.71
C SER A 157 12.75 -1.36 24.06
N SER A 158 13.53 -1.64 25.08
CA SER A 158 13.04 -1.93 26.44
C SER A 158 12.28 -0.75 27.06
N LYS A 159 12.81 0.48 26.91
CA LYS A 159 12.10 1.69 27.33
C LYS A 159 10.78 1.90 26.60
N ALA A 160 10.78 1.69 25.28
CA ALA A 160 9.56 1.83 24.49
C ALA A 160 8.51 0.81 24.91
N ARG A 161 8.89 -0.45 25.15
CA ARG A 161 8.03 -1.50 25.67
C ARG A 161 7.39 -1.12 27.01
N GLN A 162 8.17 -0.63 27.96
CA GLN A 162 7.66 -0.16 29.25
C GLN A 162 6.64 0.99 29.09
N LYS A 163 6.86 1.91 28.11
CA LYS A 163 5.90 2.98 27.83
C LYS A 163 4.61 2.46 27.22
N ILE A 164 4.67 1.43 26.36
CA ILE A 164 3.49 0.77 25.79
C ILE A 164 2.65 0.14 26.91
N GLU A 165 3.32 -0.55 27.85
CA GLU A 165 2.64 -1.23 28.98
C GLU A 165 2.01 -0.25 29.97
N LYS A 166 2.63 0.91 30.20
CA LYS A 166 2.19 1.91 31.18
C LYS A 166 1.17 2.92 30.63
N THR A 167 0.95 3.01 29.31
CA THR A 167 0.04 4.01 28.73
C THR A 167 -1.31 3.41 28.38
N SER A 168 -2.39 4.07 28.76
CA SER A 168 -3.76 3.79 28.31
C SER A 168 -4.15 4.56 27.04
N ASN A 169 -3.37 5.60 26.66
CA ASN A 169 -3.70 6.43 25.52
C ASN A 169 -3.35 5.73 24.19
N PRO A 170 -4.33 5.46 23.29
CA PRO A 170 -4.11 4.71 22.06
C PRO A 170 -3.10 5.38 21.11
N LYS A 171 -3.12 6.71 20.98
CA LYS A 171 -2.18 7.46 20.11
C LYS A 171 -0.75 7.33 20.62
N THR A 172 -0.58 7.43 21.92
CA THR A 172 0.72 7.28 22.61
C THR A 172 1.22 5.84 22.47
N LYS A 173 0.34 4.85 22.60
CA LYS A 173 0.66 3.43 22.42
C LYS A 173 1.18 3.14 21.01
N VAL A 174 0.48 3.63 19.97
CA VAL A 174 0.92 3.50 18.57
C VAL A 174 2.29 4.15 18.32
N LYS A 175 2.53 5.35 18.92
CA LYS A 175 3.83 6.02 18.82
C LYS A 175 4.96 5.16 19.39
N TYR A 176 4.79 4.64 20.60
CA TYR A 176 5.82 3.83 21.25
C TYR A 176 5.96 2.44 20.62
N GLN A 177 4.89 1.88 20.05
CA GLN A 177 4.98 0.65 19.26
C GLN A 177 5.92 0.80 18.07
N LYS A 178 5.82 1.88 17.31
CA LYS A 178 6.74 2.16 16.19
C LYS A 178 8.20 2.29 16.66
N ILE A 179 8.43 2.95 17.79
CA ILE A 179 9.78 3.10 18.37
C ILE A 179 10.32 1.72 18.80
N TYR A 180 9.50 0.92 19.47
CA TYR A 180 9.84 -0.45 19.85
C TYR A 180 10.22 -1.30 18.64
N ASP A 181 9.35 -1.34 17.62
CA ASP A 181 9.56 -2.15 16.43
C ASP A 181 10.87 -1.79 15.72
N GLN A 182 11.14 -0.49 15.54
CA GLN A 182 12.38 0.01 14.93
C GLN A 182 13.61 -0.43 15.71
N HIS A 183 13.65 -0.20 17.02
CA HIS A 183 14.81 -0.54 17.84
C HIS A 183 14.98 -2.04 18.02
N ASN A 184 13.88 -2.80 18.11
CA ASN A 184 13.92 -4.25 18.16
C ASN A 184 14.47 -4.88 16.87
N GLN A 185 14.12 -4.33 15.70
CA GLN A 185 14.72 -4.74 14.42
C GLN A 185 16.22 -4.42 14.38
N ASN A 186 16.62 -3.22 14.77
CA ASN A 186 18.01 -2.82 14.84
C ASN A 186 18.83 -3.71 15.79
N PHE A 187 18.28 -4.02 16.95
CA PHE A 187 18.85 -4.95 17.91
C PHE A 187 19.06 -6.34 17.30
N LYS A 188 18.02 -6.92 16.64
CA LYS A 188 18.11 -8.23 16.01
C LYS A 188 19.19 -8.28 14.92
N LYS A 189 19.28 -7.23 14.08
CA LYS A 189 20.28 -7.13 13.02
C LYS A 189 21.70 -7.00 13.58
N ALA A 190 21.88 -6.17 14.58
CA ALA A 190 23.17 -6.02 15.25
C ALA A 190 23.63 -7.34 15.89
N ARG A 191 22.72 -8.05 16.57
CA ARG A 191 23.00 -9.35 17.16
C ARG A 191 23.43 -10.38 16.12
N ALA A 192 22.70 -10.45 14.99
CA ALA A 192 23.05 -11.38 13.91
C ALA A 192 24.43 -11.06 13.30
N GLU A 193 24.79 -9.78 13.17
CA GLU A 193 26.12 -9.39 12.69
C GLU A 193 27.22 -9.69 13.73
N MET A 194 26.95 -9.47 15.02
CA MET A 194 27.88 -9.85 16.11
C MET A 194 28.13 -11.35 16.08
N GLN A 195 27.11 -12.20 15.97
CA GLN A 195 27.25 -13.64 15.86
C GLN A 195 28.11 -14.05 14.66
N LYS A 196 27.90 -13.42 13.48
CA LYS A 196 28.74 -13.68 12.28
C LYS A 196 30.23 -13.36 12.51
N ARG A 197 30.53 -12.37 13.36
CA ARG A 197 31.88 -11.97 13.69
C ARG A 197 32.49 -12.75 14.86
N GLY A 198 31.76 -13.73 15.42
CA GLY A 198 32.21 -14.49 16.59
C GLY A 198 32.21 -13.68 17.88
N LEU A 199 31.43 -12.59 17.93
CA LEU A 199 31.33 -11.71 19.09
C LEU A 199 30.20 -12.16 20.03
N ASP A 200 30.09 -13.44 20.34
CA ASP A 200 29.06 -13.98 21.22
C ASP A 200 29.39 -13.76 22.69
N GLY A 201 28.90 -12.67 23.22
CA GLY A 201 28.38 -12.54 24.61
C GLY A 201 29.28 -12.82 25.80
N LYS A 202 30.59 -13.08 25.67
CA LYS A 202 31.45 -13.39 26.79
C LYS A 202 32.42 -12.28 27.23
N ASP A 203 32.57 -11.22 26.44
CA ASP A 203 33.60 -10.18 26.70
C ASP A 203 33.03 -8.75 26.58
N TRP A 204 31.82 -8.49 27.12
CA TRP A 204 31.23 -7.13 27.05
C TRP A 204 30.78 -6.60 28.38
#